data_aa41a9d12c1232e0db40aa3b3d87301e
#
_entry.id   aa41a9d12c1232e0db40aa3b3d87301e
#
_cell.length_a   1.000
_cell.length_b   1.000
_cell.length_c   1.000
_cell.angle_alpha   90.00
_cell.angle_beta   90.00
_cell.angle_gamma   90.00
#
_symmetry.space_group_name_H-M   'P 1'
#
loop_
_entity.id
_entity.type
_entity.pdbx_description
1 polymer ?
#
loop_
_entity_poly.entity_id
_entity_poly.type
_entity_poly.pdbx_seq_one_letter_code
_entity_poly.pdbx_strand_id
1 'polypeptide(L)'
;MASPEIDALTQALSRLPGLGPRSARRAVLHLMKKRETGLMPLLRALETVAEKLSTCSICGNVDTIDPCAICADPRRDARMLCVVEEVSDLWALDRSRLFPGKYHVLGGRLSALEGVRPEDLGIDRLVSRVADGGVDEVVLAMNATLEGQTTAHYLAERLERFPIRLTQLAHGLPVGGELDYLDEGTLAQALRARRPVS
;
A
#
# COMPACT_ATOMS: atom_id res chain seq x y z
N MET A 1 -38.86 -12.30 -10.22
CA MET A 1 -38.08 -11.12 -9.82
C MET A 1 -37.53 -11.38 -8.42
N ALA A 2 -36.30 -10.98 -8.12
CA ALA A 2 -35.78 -11.06 -6.76
C ALA A 2 -36.48 -10.02 -5.86
N SER A 3 -36.46 -10.20 -4.53
CA SER A 3 -36.96 -9.17 -3.62
C SER A 3 -36.02 -7.94 -3.63
N PRO A 4 -36.55 -6.76 -3.24
CA PRO A 4 -35.72 -5.53 -3.20
C PRO A 4 -34.44 -5.67 -2.40
N GLU A 5 -34.44 -6.44 -1.31
CA GLU A 5 -33.29 -6.70 -0.44
C GLU A 5 -32.21 -7.51 -1.16
N ILE A 6 -32.62 -8.53 -1.95
CA ILE A 6 -31.69 -9.35 -2.75
C ILE A 6 -31.09 -8.52 -3.89
N ASP A 7 -31.89 -7.67 -4.51
CA ASP A 7 -31.42 -6.78 -5.55
C ASP A 7 -30.46 -5.73 -4.99
N ALA A 8 -30.74 -5.15 -3.81
CA ALA A 8 -29.84 -4.22 -3.12
C ALA A 8 -28.48 -4.86 -2.79
N LEU A 9 -28.49 -6.08 -2.25
CA LEU A 9 -27.25 -6.83 -1.98
C LEU A 9 -26.47 -7.10 -3.28
N THR A 10 -27.17 -7.48 -4.36
CA THR A 10 -26.53 -7.72 -5.67
C THR A 10 -25.90 -6.45 -6.21
N GLN A 11 -26.57 -5.31 -6.09
CA GLN A 11 -26.03 -4.01 -6.49
C GLN A 11 -24.82 -3.61 -5.65
N ALA A 12 -24.88 -3.77 -4.33
CA ALA A 12 -23.75 -3.47 -3.44
C ALA A 12 -22.51 -4.26 -3.82
N LEU A 13 -22.64 -5.56 -4.03
CA LEU A 13 -21.52 -6.41 -4.46
C LEU A 13 -21.02 -6.07 -5.88
N SER A 14 -21.89 -5.65 -6.78
CA SER A 14 -21.50 -5.30 -8.16
C SER A 14 -20.69 -4.00 -8.27
N ARG A 15 -20.67 -3.19 -7.22
CA ARG A 15 -19.84 -1.97 -7.12
C ARG A 15 -18.40 -2.27 -6.68
N LEU A 16 -18.14 -3.49 -6.20
CA LEU A 16 -16.79 -3.87 -5.81
C LEU A 16 -15.91 -4.12 -7.05
N PRO A 17 -14.66 -3.65 -7.03
CA PRO A 17 -13.72 -3.91 -8.13
C PRO A 17 -13.60 -5.41 -8.41
N GLY A 18 -13.64 -5.79 -9.68
CA GLY A 18 -13.56 -7.19 -10.09
C GLY A 18 -14.87 -8.00 -9.97
N LEU A 19 -15.92 -7.45 -9.34
CA LEU A 19 -17.23 -8.07 -9.23
C LEU A 19 -18.25 -7.41 -10.19
N GLY A 20 -18.25 -7.85 -11.44
CA GLY A 20 -19.30 -7.42 -12.37
C GLY A 20 -20.69 -7.98 -12.02
N PRO A 21 -21.78 -7.47 -12.64
CA PRO A 21 -23.18 -7.84 -12.29
C PRO A 21 -23.45 -9.34 -12.31
N ARG A 22 -22.86 -10.08 -13.24
CA ARG A 22 -23.01 -11.55 -13.32
C ARG A 22 -22.34 -12.26 -12.14
N SER A 23 -21.13 -11.85 -11.78
CA SER A 23 -20.37 -12.42 -10.65
C SER A 23 -21.04 -12.08 -9.32
N ALA A 24 -21.51 -10.84 -9.15
CA ALA A 24 -22.24 -10.40 -7.97
C ALA A 24 -23.51 -11.25 -7.76
N ARG A 25 -24.32 -11.45 -8.82
CA ARG A 25 -25.52 -12.32 -8.73
C ARG A 25 -25.17 -13.76 -8.35
N ARG A 26 -24.09 -14.33 -8.90
CA ARG A 26 -23.63 -15.68 -8.53
C ARG A 26 -23.19 -15.74 -7.08
N ALA A 27 -22.47 -14.72 -6.59
CA ALA A 27 -22.06 -14.62 -5.19
C ALA A 27 -23.26 -14.56 -4.25
N VAL A 28 -24.26 -13.72 -4.54
CA VAL A 28 -25.50 -13.62 -3.75
C VAL A 28 -26.22 -14.97 -3.68
N LEU A 29 -26.42 -15.64 -4.82
CA LEU A 29 -27.07 -16.95 -4.85
C LEU A 29 -26.27 -18.01 -4.06
N HIS A 30 -24.95 -17.97 -4.11
CA HIS A 30 -24.11 -18.86 -3.31
C HIS A 30 -24.27 -18.58 -1.81
N LEU A 31 -24.23 -17.33 -1.39
CA LEU A 31 -24.40 -16.92 0.01
C LEU A 31 -25.78 -17.30 0.55
N MET A 32 -26.84 -17.13 -0.24
CA MET A 32 -28.20 -17.53 0.13
C MET A 32 -28.34 -19.03 0.34
N LYS A 33 -27.70 -19.85 -0.54
CA LYS A 33 -27.67 -21.31 -0.38
C LYS A 33 -26.87 -21.77 0.84
N LYS A 34 -25.86 -21.00 1.24
CA LYS A 34 -24.96 -21.30 2.37
C LYS A 34 -25.11 -20.25 3.48
N ARG A 35 -26.34 -20.08 3.97
CA ARG A 35 -26.64 -19.04 4.95
C ARG A 35 -25.74 -19.14 6.17
N GLU A 36 -25.68 -20.29 6.85
CA GLU A 36 -24.99 -20.46 8.11
C GLU A 36 -23.46 -20.50 7.94
N THR A 37 -22.97 -21.09 6.85
CA THR A 37 -21.53 -21.29 6.63
C THR A 37 -20.88 -20.25 5.73
N GLY A 38 -21.67 -19.41 5.04
CA GLY A 38 -21.19 -18.39 4.11
C GLY A 38 -21.69 -16.99 4.48
N LEU A 39 -23.01 -16.79 4.43
CA LEU A 39 -23.60 -15.45 4.60
C LEU A 39 -23.36 -14.90 6.03
N MET A 40 -23.70 -15.67 7.06
CA MET A 40 -23.58 -15.19 8.45
C MET A 40 -22.14 -14.93 8.88
N PRO A 41 -21.13 -15.78 8.57
CA PRO A 41 -19.75 -15.46 8.85
C PRO A 41 -19.24 -14.23 8.11
N LEU A 42 -19.61 -14.04 6.83
CA LEU A 42 -19.24 -12.86 6.06
C LEU A 42 -19.85 -11.58 6.69
N LEU A 43 -21.12 -11.62 7.06
CA LEU A 43 -21.79 -10.47 7.70
C LEU A 43 -21.05 -10.07 8.99
N ARG A 44 -20.78 -11.02 9.88
CA ARG A 44 -20.06 -10.75 11.13
C ARG A 44 -18.66 -10.20 10.90
N ALA A 45 -17.94 -10.71 9.89
CA ALA A 45 -16.60 -10.21 9.55
C ALA A 45 -16.66 -8.77 9.04
N LEU A 46 -17.64 -8.43 8.19
CA LEU A 46 -17.86 -7.07 7.70
C LEU A 46 -18.22 -6.11 8.83
N GLU A 47 -19.15 -6.49 9.71
CA GLU A 47 -19.54 -5.71 10.88
C GLU A 47 -18.33 -5.44 11.78
N THR A 48 -17.56 -6.48 12.12
CA THR A 48 -16.39 -6.37 12.99
C THR A 48 -15.34 -5.42 12.40
N VAL A 49 -15.08 -5.52 11.10
CA VAL A 49 -14.12 -4.63 10.43
C VAL A 49 -14.66 -3.21 10.37
N ALA A 50 -15.94 -3.02 10.00
CA ALA A 50 -16.56 -1.70 9.90
C ALA A 50 -16.55 -0.94 11.23
N GLU A 51 -16.77 -1.65 12.34
CA GLU A 51 -16.75 -1.06 13.69
C GLU A 51 -15.35 -0.68 14.20
N LYS A 52 -14.32 -1.44 13.80
CA LYS A 52 -12.97 -1.31 14.37
C LYS A 52 -11.96 -0.68 13.44
N LEU A 53 -12.32 -0.49 12.17
CA LEU A 53 -11.40 0.03 11.16
C LEU A 53 -10.87 1.40 11.55
N SER A 54 -9.54 1.52 11.63
CA SER A 54 -8.87 2.77 11.97
C SER A 54 -7.57 2.93 11.20
N THR A 55 -7.12 4.17 11.07
CA THR A 55 -5.80 4.48 10.54
C THR A 55 -4.79 4.45 11.68
N CYS A 56 -3.73 3.67 11.53
CA CYS A 56 -2.67 3.58 12.54
C CYS A 56 -2.04 4.96 12.80
N SER A 57 -2.05 5.39 14.06
CA SER A 57 -1.50 6.66 14.50
C SER A 57 -0.01 6.81 14.22
N ILE A 58 0.75 5.69 14.18
CA ILE A 58 2.20 5.71 13.95
C ILE A 58 2.54 5.73 12.46
N CYS A 59 1.95 4.82 11.65
CA CYS A 59 2.45 4.59 10.29
C CYS A 59 1.46 4.92 9.17
N GLY A 60 0.19 5.20 9.47
CA GLY A 60 -0.83 5.47 8.46
C GLY A 60 -1.41 4.21 7.78
N ASN A 61 -1.00 3.01 8.17
CA ASN A 61 -1.66 1.78 7.73
C ASN A 61 -3.11 1.74 8.22
N VAL A 62 -3.95 0.96 7.54
CA VAL A 62 -5.32 0.68 7.97
C VAL A 62 -5.36 -0.68 8.69
N ASP A 63 -5.90 -0.69 9.91
CA ASP A 63 -6.02 -1.90 10.74
C ASP A 63 -7.25 -1.80 11.66
N THR A 64 -7.54 -2.87 12.38
CA THR A 64 -8.59 -2.92 13.41
C THR A 64 -8.05 -2.70 14.83
N ILE A 65 -6.77 -2.40 14.96
CA ILE A 65 -6.07 -2.04 16.21
C ILE A 65 -5.14 -0.85 15.97
N ASP A 66 -4.91 -0.05 17.01
CA ASP A 66 -3.94 1.06 16.99
C ASP A 66 -3.03 1.00 18.25
N PRO A 67 -1.70 0.93 18.07
CA PRO A 67 -0.95 0.82 16.81
C PRO A 67 -1.24 -0.48 16.06
N CYS A 68 -1.16 -0.44 14.72
CA CYS A 68 -1.42 -1.61 13.86
C CYS A 68 -0.48 -2.79 14.19
N ALA A 69 -0.87 -3.99 13.78
CA ALA A 69 -0.11 -5.22 14.03
C ALA A 69 1.36 -5.12 13.58
N ILE A 70 1.64 -4.41 12.48
CA ILE A 70 3.01 -4.19 11.98
C ILE A 70 3.80 -3.28 12.93
N CYS A 71 3.21 -2.18 13.40
CA CYS A 71 3.87 -1.27 14.33
C CYS A 71 4.05 -1.89 15.72
N ALA A 72 3.13 -2.72 16.16
CA ALA A 72 3.19 -3.39 17.45
C ALA A 72 4.14 -4.60 17.47
N ASP A 73 4.53 -5.18 16.32
CA ASP A 73 5.39 -6.37 16.27
C ASP A 73 6.83 -6.04 16.74
N PRO A 74 7.28 -6.57 17.91
CA PRO A 74 8.62 -6.30 18.44
C PRO A 74 9.74 -7.00 17.67
N ARG A 75 9.43 -7.95 16.79
CA ARG A 75 10.41 -8.68 15.98
C ARG A 75 10.90 -7.85 14.80
N ARG A 76 10.21 -6.77 14.46
CA ARG A 76 10.58 -5.89 13.36
C ARG A 76 11.64 -4.88 13.78
N ASP A 77 12.64 -4.70 12.93
CA ASP A 77 13.68 -3.72 13.17
C ASP A 77 13.13 -2.28 13.06
N ALA A 78 13.05 -1.60 14.19
CA ALA A 78 12.57 -0.21 14.24
C ALA A 78 13.54 0.80 13.62
N ARG A 79 14.80 0.41 13.38
CA ARG A 79 15.82 1.27 12.76
C ARG A 79 15.69 1.36 11.23
N MET A 80 14.91 0.45 10.62
CA MET A 80 14.64 0.43 9.19
C MET A 80 13.20 0.84 8.92
N LEU A 81 13.01 1.87 8.11
CA LEU A 81 11.70 2.41 7.77
C LEU A 81 11.46 2.40 6.25
N CYS A 82 10.46 1.67 5.80
CA CYS A 82 10.03 1.66 4.40
C CYS A 82 8.86 2.61 4.21
N VAL A 83 9.01 3.61 3.34
CA VAL A 83 7.98 4.60 3.03
C VAL A 83 7.29 4.20 1.73
N VAL A 84 5.98 4.13 1.75
CA VAL A 84 5.12 3.74 0.62
C VAL A 84 4.06 4.81 0.34
N GLU A 85 3.51 4.85 -0.86
CA GLU A 85 2.45 5.77 -1.24
C GLU A 85 1.13 5.38 -0.58
N GLU A 86 0.72 4.13 -0.73
CA GLU A 86 -0.60 3.62 -0.34
C GLU A 86 -0.52 2.40 0.58
N VAL A 87 -1.62 2.12 1.27
CA VAL A 87 -1.77 0.92 2.10
C VAL A 87 -1.62 -0.36 1.28
N SER A 88 -2.08 -0.36 0.03
CA SER A 88 -1.94 -1.48 -0.91
C SER A 88 -0.48 -1.84 -1.17
N ASP A 89 0.40 -0.83 -1.28
CA ASP A 89 1.84 -1.02 -1.51
C ASP A 89 2.49 -1.65 -0.27
N LEU A 90 2.12 -1.13 0.92
CA LEU A 90 2.55 -1.72 2.18
C LEU A 90 2.18 -3.20 2.25
N TRP A 91 0.91 -3.54 2.00
CA TRP A 91 0.45 -4.92 2.06
C TRP A 91 1.12 -5.83 1.02
N ALA A 92 1.43 -5.29 -0.16
CA ALA A 92 2.16 -6.03 -1.20
C ALA A 92 3.60 -6.36 -0.74
N LEU A 93 4.30 -5.38 -0.18
CA LEU A 93 5.66 -5.56 0.34
C LEU A 93 5.68 -6.46 1.59
N ASP A 94 4.76 -6.26 2.52
CA ASP A 94 4.71 -7.03 3.77
C ASP A 94 4.38 -8.51 3.52
N ARG A 95 3.52 -8.80 2.54
CA ARG A 95 3.21 -10.18 2.14
C ARG A 95 4.45 -10.95 1.64
N SER A 96 5.43 -10.25 1.05
CA SER A 96 6.69 -10.87 0.62
C SER A 96 7.55 -11.37 1.77
N ARG A 97 7.39 -10.80 2.97
CA ARG A 97 8.20 -11.04 4.18
C ARG A 97 9.69 -10.79 4.00
N LEU A 98 10.08 -10.02 2.99
CA LEU A 98 11.49 -9.74 2.70
C LEU A 98 12.02 -8.51 3.44
N PHE A 99 11.14 -7.59 3.83
CA PHE A 99 11.53 -6.39 4.56
C PHE A 99 11.36 -6.57 6.07
N PRO A 100 12.46 -6.53 6.85
CA PRO A 100 12.41 -6.79 8.28
C PRO A 100 11.95 -5.59 9.12
N GLY A 101 11.91 -4.39 8.52
CA GLY A 101 11.66 -3.13 9.20
C GLY A 101 10.18 -2.78 9.39
N LYS A 102 9.97 -1.54 9.79
CA LYS A 102 8.65 -0.91 9.94
C LYS A 102 8.28 -0.16 8.66
N TYR A 103 7.00 0.21 8.52
CA TYR A 103 6.50 0.95 7.37
C TYR A 103 6.01 2.35 7.74
N HIS A 104 5.88 3.20 6.72
CA HIS A 104 5.19 4.48 6.78
C HIS A 104 4.40 4.68 5.50
N VAL A 105 3.10 4.93 5.62
CA VAL A 105 2.18 5.18 4.51
C VAL A 105 1.95 6.68 4.40
N LEU A 106 2.21 7.24 3.21
CA LEU A 106 1.98 8.66 2.93
C LEU A 106 0.48 8.97 2.78
N GLY A 107 -0.30 8.02 2.25
CA GLY A 107 -1.71 8.19 1.91
C GLY A 107 -1.92 8.77 0.51
N GLY A 108 -0.89 8.71 -0.34
CA GLY A 108 -0.90 9.17 -1.72
C GLY A 108 0.48 9.58 -2.23
N ARG A 109 0.50 10.33 -3.31
CA ARG A 109 1.69 10.89 -3.94
C ARG A 109 1.45 12.35 -4.33
N LEU A 110 2.49 13.15 -4.47
CA LEU A 110 2.38 14.51 -4.98
C LEU A 110 1.85 14.50 -6.41
N SER A 111 0.83 15.27 -6.69
CA SER A 111 0.24 15.39 -8.01
C SER A 111 -0.32 16.79 -8.24
N ALA A 112 0.30 17.52 -9.14
CA ALA A 112 -0.19 18.84 -9.55
C ALA A 112 -1.53 18.75 -10.30
N LEU A 113 -1.74 17.66 -11.03
CA LEU A 113 -2.98 17.42 -11.79
C LEU A 113 -4.16 17.11 -10.89
N GLU A 114 -3.93 16.32 -9.84
CA GLU A 114 -4.95 15.94 -8.86
C GLU A 114 -5.04 16.94 -7.71
N GLY A 115 -4.17 17.95 -7.67
CA GLY A 115 -4.11 18.98 -6.64
C GLY A 115 -3.59 18.47 -5.30
N VAL A 116 -2.92 17.30 -5.25
CA VAL A 116 -2.36 16.72 -4.03
C VAL A 116 -1.05 17.41 -3.67
N ARG A 117 -1.01 18.01 -2.50
CA ARG A 117 0.11 18.78 -1.96
C ARG A 117 0.83 18.04 -0.84
N PRO A 118 2.02 18.51 -0.41
CA PRO A 118 2.73 17.90 0.71
C PRO A 118 1.93 17.84 2.02
N GLU A 119 1.11 18.85 2.29
CA GLU A 119 0.25 18.93 3.47
C GLU A 119 -0.88 17.92 3.49
N ASP A 120 -1.28 17.39 2.34
CA ASP A 120 -2.32 16.36 2.21
C ASP A 120 -1.78 14.95 2.51
N LEU A 121 -0.46 14.82 2.59
CA LEU A 121 0.24 13.54 2.76
C LEU A 121 0.82 13.38 4.17
N GLY A 122 1.10 12.16 4.58
CA GLY A 122 1.71 11.82 5.87
C GLY A 122 3.19 12.22 6.01
N ILE A 123 3.66 13.26 5.27
CA ILE A 123 5.08 13.65 5.21
C ILE A 123 5.56 14.25 6.53
N ASP A 124 4.80 15.15 7.15
CA ASP A 124 5.22 15.75 8.42
C ASP A 124 5.28 14.72 9.54
N ARG A 125 4.39 13.74 9.54
CA ARG A 125 4.44 12.59 10.46
C ARG A 125 5.69 11.73 10.23
N LEU A 126 6.10 11.51 8.96
CA LEU A 126 7.35 10.83 8.62
C LEU A 126 8.55 11.59 9.17
N VAL A 127 8.61 12.90 8.90
CA VAL A 127 9.70 13.78 9.35
C VAL A 127 9.80 13.78 10.88
N SER A 128 8.69 13.90 11.60
CA SER A 128 8.66 13.83 13.06
C SER A 128 9.18 12.48 13.56
N ARG A 129 8.73 11.39 12.95
CA ARG A 129 9.15 10.03 13.31
C ARG A 129 10.65 9.80 13.13
N VAL A 130 11.26 10.38 12.09
CA VAL A 130 12.71 10.33 11.87
C VAL A 130 13.44 11.25 12.86
N ALA A 131 12.88 12.43 13.14
CA ALA A 131 13.44 13.40 14.08
C ALA A 131 13.49 12.90 15.53
N ASP A 132 12.50 12.07 15.94
CA ASP A 132 12.47 11.44 17.27
C ASP A 132 13.64 10.47 17.49
N GLY A 133 14.37 10.10 16.42
CA GLY A 133 15.56 9.27 16.44
C GLY A 133 15.27 7.78 16.42
N GLY A 134 16.36 6.98 16.32
CA GLY A 134 16.28 5.52 16.28
C GLY A 134 16.02 4.93 14.90
N VAL A 135 15.95 5.77 13.85
CA VAL A 135 15.91 5.32 12.45
C VAL A 135 17.32 5.49 11.85
N ASP A 136 17.89 4.40 11.35
CA ASP A 136 19.19 4.40 10.67
C ASP A 136 19.04 4.43 9.15
N GLU A 137 17.98 3.84 8.63
CA GLU A 137 17.70 3.79 7.19
C GLU A 137 16.23 4.06 6.86
N VAL A 138 16.02 4.92 5.87
CA VAL A 138 14.73 5.12 5.22
C VAL A 138 14.80 4.61 3.79
N VAL A 139 13.95 3.64 3.44
CA VAL A 139 13.79 3.09 2.09
C VAL A 139 12.59 3.73 1.43
N LEU A 140 12.78 4.52 0.36
CA LEU A 140 11.70 5.08 -0.42
C LEU A 140 11.19 4.04 -1.43
N ALA A 141 10.01 3.49 -1.17
CA ALA A 141 9.35 2.50 -2.01
C ALA A 141 8.19 3.12 -2.79
N MET A 142 8.52 4.19 -3.53
CA MET A 142 7.55 4.88 -4.39
C MET A 142 7.34 4.11 -5.70
N ASN A 143 6.16 4.27 -6.29
CA ASN A 143 5.87 3.71 -7.60
C ASN A 143 6.78 4.32 -8.68
N ALA A 144 7.09 3.55 -9.72
CA ALA A 144 7.96 3.98 -10.83
C ALA A 144 7.25 4.91 -11.82
N THR A 145 6.43 5.84 -11.32
CA THR A 145 5.71 6.88 -12.06
C THR A 145 6.44 8.23 -11.92
N LEU A 146 6.11 9.20 -12.76
CA LEU A 146 6.64 10.55 -12.65
C LEU A 146 6.31 11.19 -11.30
N GLU A 147 5.06 11.05 -10.85
CA GLU A 147 4.59 11.54 -9.57
C GLU A 147 5.30 10.84 -8.40
N GLY A 148 5.49 9.51 -8.49
CA GLY A 148 6.24 8.75 -7.49
C GLY A 148 7.69 9.20 -7.38
N GLN A 149 8.37 9.45 -8.51
CA GLN A 149 9.73 9.99 -8.53
C GLN A 149 9.80 11.42 -7.98
N THR A 150 8.83 12.27 -8.31
CA THR A 150 8.72 13.63 -7.75
C THR A 150 8.53 13.58 -6.24
N THR A 151 7.67 12.67 -5.76
CA THR A 151 7.43 12.45 -4.34
C THR A 151 8.70 11.96 -3.63
N ALA A 152 9.42 11.00 -4.23
CA ALA A 152 10.68 10.50 -3.70
C ALA A 152 11.73 11.61 -3.59
N HIS A 153 11.85 12.47 -4.60
CA HIS A 153 12.79 13.60 -4.60
C HIS A 153 12.44 14.60 -3.50
N TYR A 154 11.17 14.98 -3.37
CA TYR A 154 10.72 15.86 -2.31
C TYR A 154 11.00 15.29 -0.90
N LEU A 155 10.75 13.99 -0.70
CA LEU A 155 11.06 13.32 0.56
C LEU A 155 12.57 13.31 0.83
N ALA A 156 13.39 13.10 -0.19
CA ALA A 156 14.85 13.13 -0.05
C ALA A 156 15.33 14.50 0.46
N GLU A 157 14.85 15.60 -0.13
CA GLU A 157 15.18 16.96 0.32
C GLU A 157 14.73 17.22 1.78
N ARG A 158 13.52 16.76 2.14
CA ARG A 158 12.98 16.93 3.50
C ARG A 158 13.77 16.14 4.55
N LEU A 159 14.34 15.02 4.17
CA LEU A 159 15.09 14.10 5.06
C LEU A 159 16.59 14.30 5.05
N GLU A 160 17.17 15.05 4.12
CA GLU A 160 18.62 15.28 3.96
C GLU A 160 19.30 15.78 5.25
N ARG A 161 18.59 16.55 6.06
CA ARG A 161 19.11 17.11 7.32
C ARG A 161 19.31 16.09 8.44
N PHE A 162 18.80 14.87 8.30
CA PHE A 162 18.92 13.83 9.32
C PHE A 162 20.07 12.88 9.00
N PRO A 163 20.79 12.39 10.03
CA PRO A 163 21.92 11.48 9.85
C PRO A 163 21.45 10.03 9.58
N ILE A 164 20.65 9.85 8.55
CA ILE A 164 20.10 8.56 8.14
C ILE A 164 20.60 8.15 6.76
N ARG A 165 20.61 6.86 6.49
CA ARG A 165 20.82 6.35 5.14
C ARG A 165 19.50 6.41 4.38
N LEU A 166 19.46 7.13 3.27
CA LEU A 166 18.32 7.20 2.39
C LEU A 166 18.54 6.31 1.18
N THR A 167 17.66 5.36 0.93
CA THR A 167 17.72 4.42 -0.18
C THR A 167 16.38 4.38 -0.91
N GLN A 168 16.36 3.81 -2.11
CA GLN A 168 15.11 3.59 -2.88
C GLN A 168 15.12 2.21 -3.50
N LEU A 169 13.92 1.71 -3.84
CA LEU A 169 13.81 0.45 -4.56
C LEU A 169 14.49 0.56 -5.92
N ALA A 170 15.21 -0.50 -6.30
CA ALA A 170 15.84 -0.56 -7.61
C ALA A 170 14.77 -0.64 -8.72
N HIS A 171 14.96 0.17 -9.75
CA HIS A 171 14.19 0.08 -10.99
C HIS A 171 14.95 -0.75 -12.02
N GLY A 172 14.26 -1.61 -12.76
CA GLY A 172 14.92 -2.41 -13.79
C GLY A 172 14.06 -3.53 -14.35
N LEU A 173 14.74 -4.49 -14.97
CA LEU A 173 14.09 -5.64 -15.60
C LEU A 173 13.44 -6.52 -14.54
N PRO A 174 12.17 -6.95 -14.73
CA PRO A 174 11.55 -7.91 -13.84
C PRO A 174 12.24 -9.27 -13.94
N VAL A 175 12.39 -9.96 -12.83
CA VAL A 175 12.97 -11.30 -12.79
C VAL A 175 12.10 -12.26 -13.60
N GLY A 176 12.71 -12.97 -14.57
CA GLY A 176 12.00 -13.87 -15.49
C GLY A 176 11.34 -13.17 -16.68
N GLY A 177 11.51 -11.84 -16.83
CA GLY A 177 11.05 -11.13 -18.02
C GLY A 177 12.01 -11.26 -19.20
N GLU A 178 11.47 -11.44 -20.38
CA GLU A 178 12.23 -11.41 -21.66
C GLU A 178 12.22 -9.98 -22.23
N LEU A 179 13.33 -9.55 -22.82
CA LEU A 179 13.50 -8.16 -23.32
C LEU A 179 12.46 -7.76 -24.35
N ASP A 180 12.05 -8.72 -25.20
CA ASP A 180 11.07 -8.53 -26.27
C ASP A 180 9.67 -8.11 -25.79
N TYR A 181 9.34 -8.42 -24.54
CA TYR A 181 8.01 -8.14 -23.96
C TYR A 181 7.99 -6.87 -23.08
N LEU A 182 9.12 -6.15 -23.03
CA LEU A 182 9.22 -4.96 -22.19
C LEU A 182 9.01 -3.69 -23.00
N ASP A 183 8.35 -2.73 -22.39
CA ASP A 183 8.17 -1.40 -22.98
C ASP A 183 9.49 -0.61 -23.01
N GLU A 184 9.56 0.38 -23.92
CA GLU A 184 10.75 1.22 -24.12
C GLU A 184 11.17 1.96 -22.85
N GLY A 185 10.21 2.38 -22.00
CA GLY A 185 10.48 3.08 -20.74
C GLY A 185 11.21 2.19 -19.76
N THR A 186 10.75 0.96 -19.58
CA THR A 186 11.39 -0.06 -18.73
C THR A 186 12.80 -0.39 -19.22
N LEU A 187 12.98 -0.56 -20.53
CA LEU A 187 14.30 -0.81 -21.13
C LEU A 187 15.26 0.38 -20.95
N ALA A 188 14.79 1.60 -21.16
CA ALA A 188 15.58 2.80 -20.95
C ALA A 188 16.02 2.94 -19.48
N GLN A 189 15.12 2.66 -18.53
CA GLN A 189 15.43 2.70 -17.10
C GLN A 189 16.46 1.63 -16.71
N ALA A 190 16.30 0.41 -17.21
CA ALA A 190 17.25 -0.68 -16.98
C ALA A 190 18.66 -0.35 -17.50
N LEU A 191 18.74 0.27 -18.70
CA LEU A 191 20.01 0.71 -19.28
C LEU A 191 20.67 1.83 -18.44
N ARG A 192 19.88 2.77 -17.91
CA ARG A 192 20.38 3.83 -17.00
C ARG A 192 20.88 3.26 -15.68
N ALA A 193 20.18 2.29 -15.12
CA ALA A 193 20.49 1.65 -13.87
C ALA A 193 21.49 0.47 -13.97
N ARG A 194 22.11 0.25 -15.16
CA ARG A 194 23.05 -0.85 -15.39
C ARG A 194 24.22 -0.82 -14.44
N ARG A 195 24.65 -1.99 -13.98
CA ARG A 195 25.77 -2.18 -13.05
C ARG A 195 26.87 -3.02 -13.70
N PRO A 196 28.14 -2.87 -13.30
CA PRO A 196 29.21 -3.78 -13.70
C PRO A 196 28.84 -5.23 -13.32
N VAL A 197 29.21 -6.18 -14.16
CA VAL A 197 29.15 -7.60 -13.83
C VAL A 197 30.34 -7.91 -12.92
N SER A 198 30.07 -8.37 -11.71
CA SER A 198 31.07 -8.82 -10.73
C SER A 198 31.37 -10.30 -10.87
#